data_741ccbfd73192f076bce1a3a095a75cc
#
_entry.id   741ccbfd73192f076bce1a3a095a75cc
#
_cell.length_a   1.000
_cell.length_b   1.000
_cell.length_c   1.000
_cell.angle_alpha   90.00
_cell.angle_beta   90.00
_cell.angle_gamma   90.00
#
_symmetry.space_group_name_H-M   'P 1'
#
loop_
_entity.id
_entity.type
_entity.pdbx_description
1 polymer ?
#
loop_
_entity_poly.entity_id
_entity_poly.type
_entity_poly.pdbx_seq_one_letter_code
_entity_poly.pdbx_strand_id
1 'polypeptide(L)'
;MDVQEVKKLDAYLKRLFGNARIRVVPKQGDSAEVFVGEERIGALALDEDEDDDRSYNFELKITLGDSLTDAPDLKKLDAYLRRKFDNDRIRVVARVRKKDSAEVYVGQEYVGVLFFDEKDARSSILELPILGLDLDEPGPIKG
;
A
#
# COMPACT_ATOMS: atom_id res chain seq x y z
N MET A 1 10.52 9.91 -11.61
CA MET A 1 10.63 8.50 -12.02
C MET A 1 10.63 8.41 -13.53
N ASP A 2 11.45 7.56 -14.08
CA ASP A 2 11.44 7.39 -15.52
C ASP A 2 10.33 6.41 -15.96
N VAL A 3 10.14 6.29 -17.26
CA VAL A 3 9.04 5.48 -17.79
C VAL A 3 9.21 4.01 -17.42
N GLN A 4 10.45 3.52 -17.39
CA GLN A 4 10.71 2.13 -17.06
C GLN A 4 10.36 1.82 -15.61
N GLU A 5 10.73 2.73 -14.70
CA GLU A 5 10.39 2.57 -13.29
C GLU A 5 8.87 2.54 -13.09
N VAL A 6 8.17 3.45 -13.74
CA VAL A 6 6.72 3.53 -13.62
C VAL A 6 6.07 2.24 -14.12
N LYS A 7 6.52 1.72 -15.26
CA LYS A 7 5.99 0.47 -15.80
C LYS A 7 6.23 -0.72 -14.88
N LYS A 8 7.40 -0.77 -14.27
CA LYS A 8 7.72 -1.86 -13.33
C LYS A 8 6.87 -1.78 -12.08
N LEU A 9 6.68 -0.58 -11.55
CA LEU A 9 5.83 -0.37 -10.37
C LEU A 9 4.37 -0.71 -10.67
N ASP A 10 3.89 -0.31 -11.83
CA ASP A 10 2.54 -0.62 -12.28
C ASP A 10 2.33 -2.14 -12.32
N ALA A 11 3.25 -2.87 -12.97
CA ALA A 11 3.16 -4.31 -13.06
C ALA A 11 3.27 -4.99 -11.69
N TYR A 12 4.14 -4.47 -10.84
CA TYR A 12 4.33 -5.01 -9.49
C TYR A 12 3.05 -4.91 -8.66
N LEU A 13 2.44 -3.73 -8.65
CA LEU A 13 1.24 -3.53 -7.84
C LEU A 13 0.04 -4.32 -8.37
N LYS A 14 -0.10 -4.42 -9.70
CA LYS A 14 -1.13 -5.25 -10.29
C LYS A 14 -0.99 -6.70 -9.86
N ARG A 15 0.24 -7.19 -9.85
CA ARG A 15 0.53 -8.56 -9.47
C ARG A 15 0.33 -8.78 -7.96
N LEU A 16 0.82 -7.84 -7.16
CA LEU A 16 0.73 -7.93 -5.71
C LEU A 16 -0.71 -7.98 -5.22
N PHE A 17 -1.56 -7.10 -5.75
CA PHE A 17 -2.95 -7.02 -5.34
C PHE A 17 -3.89 -7.84 -6.23
N GLY A 18 -3.36 -8.48 -7.25
CA GLY A 18 -4.18 -9.29 -8.16
C GLY A 18 -5.26 -8.48 -8.85
N ASN A 19 -4.96 -7.22 -9.21
CA ASN A 19 -5.96 -6.32 -9.78
C ASN A 19 -5.38 -5.59 -10.98
N ALA A 20 -5.87 -5.93 -12.18
CA ALA A 20 -5.38 -5.35 -13.42
C ALA A 20 -5.83 -3.90 -13.63
N ARG A 21 -6.74 -3.41 -12.81
CA ARG A 21 -7.24 -2.03 -12.89
C ARG A 21 -6.32 -1.03 -12.20
N ILE A 22 -5.30 -1.51 -11.47
CA ILE A 22 -4.33 -0.64 -10.83
C ILE A 22 -3.49 0.06 -11.90
N ARG A 23 -3.30 1.35 -11.73
CA ARG A 23 -2.49 2.16 -12.65
C ARG A 23 -1.54 3.04 -11.85
N VAL A 24 -0.31 3.15 -12.32
CA VAL A 24 0.68 4.07 -11.75
C VAL A 24 0.90 5.20 -12.74
N VAL A 25 0.67 6.43 -12.29
CA VAL A 25 0.75 7.62 -13.14
C VAL A 25 1.88 8.51 -12.63
N PRO A 26 2.89 8.80 -13.48
CA PRO A 26 4.02 9.60 -13.01
C PRO A 26 3.65 11.03 -12.70
N LYS A 27 4.31 11.59 -11.70
CA LYS A 27 4.21 12.98 -11.32
C LYS A 27 5.58 13.63 -11.45
N GLN A 28 5.64 14.94 -11.20
CA GLN A 28 6.92 15.64 -11.24
C GLN A 28 7.84 15.13 -10.13
N GLY A 29 9.13 15.08 -10.44
CA GLY A 29 10.13 14.58 -9.52
C GLY A 29 10.08 13.07 -9.41
N ASP A 30 10.43 12.57 -8.25
CA ASP A 30 10.53 11.13 -8.00
C ASP A 30 9.27 10.58 -7.33
N SER A 31 8.11 10.95 -7.86
CA SER A 31 6.83 10.51 -7.31
C SER A 31 5.86 10.09 -8.41
N ALA A 32 4.84 9.37 -8.00
CA ALA A 32 3.77 8.92 -8.88
C ALA A 32 2.49 8.78 -8.09
N GLU A 33 1.37 8.77 -8.78
CA GLU A 33 0.08 8.50 -8.16
C GLU A 33 -0.40 7.11 -8.53
N VAL A 34 -1.17 6.50 -7.62
CA VAL A 34 -1.71 5.16 -7.85
C VAL A 34 -3.23 5.24 -7.91
N PHE A 35 -3.79 4.63 -8.94
CA PHE A 35 -5.22 4.59 -9.18
C PHE A 35 -5.71 3.15 -9.27
N VAL A 36 -6.96 2.93 -8.89
CA VAL A 36 -7.68 1.72 -9.25
C VAL A 36 -8.82 2.18 -10.16
N GLY A 37 -8.71 1.86 -11.45
CA GLY A 37 -9.62 2.44 -12.43
C GLY A 37 -9.42 3.94 -12.50
N GLU A 38 -10.45 4.69 -12.20
CA GLU A 38 -10.40 6.17 -12.21
C GLU A 38 -10.24 6.77 -10.82
N GLU A 39 -10.22 5.93 -9.79
CA GLU A 39 -10.14 6.43 -8.43
C GLU A 39 -8.69 6.48 -7.95
N ARG A 40 -8.26 7.68 -7.52
CA ARG A 40 -6.95 7.82 -6.92
C ARG A 40 -6.97 7.23 -5.52
N ILE A 41 -6.04 6.31 -5.25
CA ILE A 41 -5.99 5.67 -3.95
C ILE A 41 -4.76 6.03 -3.13
N GLY A 42 -3.68 6.43 -3.76
CA GLY A 42 -2.49 6.77 -3.00
C GLY A 42 -1.37 7.29 -3.87
N ALA A 43 -0.18 7.32 -3.32
CA ALA A 43 0.99 7.87 -3.99
C ALA A 43 2.22 7.00 -3.75
N LEU A 44 3.14 7.06 -4.70
CA LEU A 44 4.44 6.41 -4.61
C LEU A 44 5.52 7.47 -4.57
N ALA A 45 6.54 7.25 -3.76
CA ALA A 45 7.71 8.11 -3.72
C ALA A 45 8.96 7.25 -3.80
N LEU A 46 9.94 7.73 -4.56
CA LEU A 46 11.25 7.09 -4.63
C LEU A 46 12.05 7.48 -3.40
N ASP A 47 12.62 6.48 -2.76
CA ASP A 47 13.52 6.67 -1.63
C ASP A 47 14.90 6.15 -2.06
N GLU A 48 15.81 7.07 -2.38
CA GLU A 48 17.17 6.72 -2.77
C GLU A 48 18.04 6.62 -1.52
N ASP A 49 18.56 5.43 -1.31
CA ASP A 49 19.48 5.20 -0.22
C ASP A 49 20.91 5.47 -0.67
N GLU A 50 21.82 5.69 0.28
CA GLU A 50 23.21 6.01 0.00
C GLU A 50 23.96 4.87 -0.71
N ASP A 51 23.41 3.67 -0.66
CA ASP A 51 24.02 2.48 -1.26
C ASP A 51 23.54 2.18 -2.67
N ASP A 52 22.97 3.15 -3.36
CA ASP A 52 22.40 3.00 -4.70
C ASP A 52 21.25 2.01 -4.78
N ASP A 53 20.78 1.50 -3.67
CA ASP A 53 19.61 0.64 -3.64
C ASP A 53 18.36 1.49 -3.69
N ARG A 54 17.62 1.36 -4.78
CA ARG A 54 16.37 2.09 -4.92
C ARG A 54 15.25 1.35 -4.21
N SER A 55 14.50 2.10 -3.44
CA SER A 55 13.26 1.61 -2.85
C SER A 55 12.17 2.63 -3.08
N TYR A 56 10.94 2.18 -2.98
CA TYR A 56 9.78 3.03 -3.18
C TYR A 56 8.84 2.83 -2.01
N ASN A 57 8.11 3.86 -1.65
CA ASN A 57 7.11 3.76 -0.61
C ASN A 57 5.75 4.13 -1.17
N PHE A 58 4.82 3.17 -1.12
CA PHE A 58 3.43 3.42 -1.46
C PHE A 58 2.70 3.84 -0.20
N GLU A 59 2.02 4.97 -0.25
CA GLU A 59 1.31 5.52 0.89
C GLU A 59 -0.15 5.73 0.52
N LEU A 60 -1.04 5.21 1.36
CA LEU A 60 -2.48 5.36 1.18
C LEU A 60 -3.09 5.87 2.49
N LYS A 61 -3.63 7.07 2.45
CA LYS A 61 -4.31 7.65 3.61
C LYS A 61 -5.74 7.16 3.68
N ILE A 62 -6.14 6.70 4.85
CA ILE A 62 -7.46 6.14 5.08
C ILE A 62 -8.17 6.95 6.15
N THR A 63 -9.38 7.39 5.86
CA THR A 63 -10.23 8.03 6.85
C THR A 63 -11.57 7.31 6.86
N LEU A 64 -11.90 6.71 7.98
CA LEU A 64 -13.19 6.04 8.16
C LEU A 64 -14.20 7.06 8.64
N GLY A 65 -15.26 7.26 7.87
CA GLY A 65 -16.14 8.40 8.04
C GLY A 65 -16.92 8.47 9.32
N ASP A 66 -17.33 7.32 9.86
CA ASP A 66 -18.30 7.29 10.95
C ASP A 66 -17.79 6.73 12.26
N SER A 67 -16.48 6.51 12.39
CA SER A 67 -15.98 5.89 13.60
C SER A 67 -15.87 6.91 14.72
N LEU A 68 -16.65 6.72 15.75
CA LEU A 68 -16.58 7.50 16.98
C LEU A 68 -15.89 6.69 18.09
N THR A 69 -15.26 5.60 17.73
CA THR A 69 -14.60 4.74 18.71
C THR A 69 -13.24 5.32 19.06
N ASP A 70 -12.81 5.05 20.30
CA ASP A 70 -11.51 5.48 20.78
C ASP A 70 -10.37 4.60 20.30
N ALA A 71 -10.68 3.57 19.54
CA ALA A 71 -9.68 2.63 19.02
C ALA A 71 -9.94 2.34 17.55
N PRO A 72 -8.88 2.08 16.78
CA PRO A 72 -9.03 1.71 15.37
C PRO A 72 -9.82 0.40 15.25
N ASP A 73 -10.71 0.33 14.28
CA ASP A 73 -11.51 -0.86 14.03
C ASP A 73 -10.89 -1.64 12.87
N LEU A 74 -10.22 -2.73 13.21
CA LEU A 74 -9.49 -3.53 12.22
C LEU A 74 -10.41 -4.17 11.19
N LYS A 75 -11.63 -4.52 11.59
CA LYS A 75 -12.61 -5.11 10.66
C LYS A 75 -13.03 -4.11 9.60
N LYS A 76 -13.22 -2.86 10.00
CA LYS A 76 -13.58 -1.80 9.06
C LYS A 76 -12.42 -1.49 8.12
N LEU A 77 -11.20 -1.48 8.63
CA LEU A 77 -10.00 -1.27 7.81
C LEU A 77 -9.81 -2.40 6.82
N ASP A 78 -10.00 -3.62 7.28
CA ASP A 78 -9.94 -4.82 6.44
C ASP A 78 -10.93 -4.70 5.28
N ALA A 79 -12.20 -4.41 5.60
CA ALA A 79 -13.24 -4.26 4.59
C ALA A 79 -12.95 -3.10 3.64
N TYR A 80 -12.44 -2.00 4.17
CA TYR A 80 -12.09 -0.83 3.36
C TYR A 80 -11.03 -1.18 2.31
N LEU A 81 -9.96 -1.85 2.74
CA LEU A 81 -8.88 -2.21 1.83
C LEU A 81 -9.30 -3.24 0.80
N ARG A 82 -10.10 -4.23 1.20
CA ARG A 82 -10.64 -5.21 0.25
C ARG A 82 -11.45 -4.55 -0.84
N ARG A 83 -12.25 -3.59 -0.46
CA ARG A 83 -13.08 -2.87 -1.43
C ARG A 83 -12.24 -1.94 -2.30
N LYS A 84 -11.26 -1.25 -1.70
CA LYS A 84 -10.42 -0.28 -2.41
C LYS A 84 -9.60 -0.94 -3.50
N PHE A 85 -9.03 -2.11 -3.20
CA PHE A 85 -8.22 -2.85 -4.15
C PHE A 85 -9.00 -3.94 -4.88
N ASP A 86 -10.28 -4.09 -4.57
CA ASP A 86 -11.13 -5.13 -5.15
C ASP A 86 -10.47 -6.50 -5.02
N ASN A 87 -10.04 -6.83 -3.79
CA ASN A 87 -9.33 -8.07 -3.51
C ASN A 87 -9.71 -8.62 -2.15
N ASP A 88 -10.43 -9.74 -2.13
CA ASP A 88 -10.92 -10.38 -0.92
C ASP A 88 -9.83 -11.07 -0.12
N ARG A 89 -8.62 -11.15 -0.66
CA ARG A 89 -7.52 -11.82 0.04
C ARG A 89 -6.76 -10.88 0.98
N ILE A 90 -7.06 -9.60 0.95
CA ILE A 90 -6.42 -8.63 1.84
C ILE A 90 -6.88 -8.86 3.26
N ARG A 91 -5.94 -8.86 4.19
CA ARG A 91 -6.20 -9.03 5.62
C ARG A 91 -5.44 -7.99 6.43
N VAL A 92 -6.08 -7.46 7.44
CA VAL A 92 -5.46 -6.55 8.40
C VAL A 92 -5.34 -7.31 9.72
N VAL A 93 -4.12 -7.44 10.23
CA VAL A 93 -3.81 -8.28 11.38
C VAL A 93 -3.19 -7.43 12.48
N ALA A 94 -3.73 -7.52 13.69
CA ALA A 94 -3.19 -6.80 14.83
C ALA A 94 -1.77 -7.25 15.16
N ARG A 95 -0.95 -6.29 15.58
CA ARG A 95 0.40 -6.60 16.02
C ARG A 95 0.39 -6.87 17.52
N VAL A 96 1.08 -7.93 17.93
CA VAL A 96 1.01 -8.39 19.32
C VAL A 96 1.56 -7.36 20.32
N ARG A 97 2.63 -6.68 19.93
CA ARG A 97 3.34 -5.79 20.88
C ARG A 97 3.22 -4.31 20.54
N LYS A 98 2.55 -3.96 19.44
CA LYS A 98 2.42 -2.58 19.02
C LYS A 98 0.96 -2.27 18.76
N LYS A 99 0.42 -1.36 19.56
CA LYS A 99 -0.99 -1.00 19.46
C LYS A 99 -1.23 0.17 18.51
N ASP A 100 -0.15 0.77 18.03
CA ASP A 100 -0.21 1.94 17.15
C ASP A 100 -0.25 1.56 15.68
N SER A 101 -0.24 0.27 15.36
CA SER A 101 -0.17 -0.16 13.98
C SER A 101 -0.69 -1.58 13.82
N ALA A 102 -0.94 -1.96 12.57
CA ALA A 102 -1.37 -3.32 12.21
C ALA A 102 -0.64 -3.73 10.94
N GLU A 103 -0.53 -5.03 10.72
CA GLU A 103 0.10 -5.57 9.52
C GLU A 103 -0.96 -5.82 8.44
N VAL A 104 -0.56 -5.67 7.19
CA VAL A 104 -1.44 -5.91 6.05
C VAL A 104 -0.85 -7.04 5.22
N TYR A 105 -1.71 -8.00 4.88
CA TYR A 105 -1.36 -9.16 4.09
C TYR A 105 -2.27 -9.26 2.88
N VAL A 106 -1.74 -9.82 1.80
CA VAL A 106 -2.55 -10.30 0.68
C VAL A 106 -2.38 -11.80 0.66
N GLY A 107 -3.42 -12.53 1.07
CA GLY A 107 -3.29 -13.95 1.30
C GLY A 107 -2.33 -14.21 2.45
N GLN A 108 -1.25 -14.89 2.17
CA GLN A 108 -0.23 -15.17 3.18
C GLN A 108 0.98 -14.26 3.05
N GLU A 109 0.99 -13.37 2.09
CA GLU A 109 2.12 -12.49 1.86
C GLU A 109 1.99 -11.17 2.61
N TYR A 110 2.99 -10.87 3.42
CA TYR A 110 3.07 -9.60 4.13
C TYR A 110 3.40 -8.49 3.12
N VAL A 111 2.60 -7.43 3.10
CA VAL A 111 2.79 -6.36 2.12
C VAL A 111 3.07 -5.00 2.73
N GLY A 112 2.58 -4.73 3.93
CA GLY A 112 2.82 -3.42 4.50
C GLY A 112 2.26 -3.27 5.91
N VAL A 113 2.29 -2.04 6.41
CA VAL A 113 1.87 -1.72 7.77
C VAL A 113 0.90 -0.55 7.73
N LEU A 114 -0.16 -0.66 8.51
CA LEU A 114 -1.09 0.43 8.78
C LEU A 114 -0.68 1.12 10.07
N PHE A 115 -0.44 2.42 9.99
CA PHE A 115 -0.14 3.22 11.17
C PHE A 115 -1.37 4.03 11.55
N PHE A 116 -1.76 3.95 12.82
CA PHE A 116 -2.95 4.65 13.31
C PHE A 116 -2.57 6.03 13.81
N ASP A 117 -3.43 7.00 13.53
CA ASP A 117 -3.23 8.36 14.04
C ASP A 117 -3.57 8.38 15.52
N GLU A 118 -2.63 8.88 16.33
CA GLU A 118 -2.83 8.93 17.78
C GLU A 118 -3.95 9.86 18.20
N LYS A 119 -4.23 10.86 17.38
CA LYS A 119 -5.22 11.89 17.71
C LYS A 119 -6.59 11.61 17.10
N ASP A 120 -6.65 10.76 16.10
CA ASP A 120 -7.91 10.49 15.39
C ASP A 120 -7.97 9.02 15.00
N ALA A 121 -8.76 8.26 15.74
CA ALA A 121 -8.88 6.82 15.51
C ALA A 121 -9.51 6.48 14.16
N ARG A 122 -10.10 7.47 13.47
CA ARG A 122 -10.65 7.24 12.13
C ARG A 122 -9.58 7.30 11.06
N SER A 123 -8.44 7.89 11.35
CA SER A 123 -7.37 8.11 10.37
C SER A 123 -6.26 7.10 10.53
N SER A 124 -5.79 6.59 9.42
CA SER A 124 -4.63 5.71 9.39
C SER A 124 -3.93 5.86 8.05
N ILE A 125 -2.67 5.41 8.01
CA ILE A 125 -1.87 5.47 6.80
C ILE A 125 -1.31 4.08 6.54
N LEU A 126 -1.59 3.56 5.35
CA LEU A 126 -0.95 2.34 4.89
C LEU A 126 0.37 2.70 4.25
N GLU A 127 1.46 2.10 4.72
CA GLU A 127 2.76 2.22 4.10
C GLU A 127 3.21 0.86 3.61
N LEU A 128 3.56 0.81 2.33
CA LEU A 128 3.97 -0.42 1.67
C LEU A 128 5.31 -0.16 1.00
N PRO A 129 6.40 -0.67 1.59
CA PRO A 129 7.71 -0.50 0.98
C PRO A 129 7.90 -1.46 -0.19
N ILE A 130 8.53 -0.96 -1.24
CA ILE A 130 8.81 -1.75 -2.44
C ILE A 130 10.30 -1.64 -2.72
N LEU A 131 10.97 -2.78 -2.77
CA LEU A 131 12.40 -2.80 -3.08
C LEU A 131 12.60 -2.83 -4.58
N GLY A 132 13.59 -2.07 -5.06
CA GLY A 132 13.91 -2.06 -6.49
C GLY A 132 14.24 -3.44 -7.02
N LEU A 133 14.87 -4.27 -6.21
CA LEU A 133 15.19 -5.64 -6.59
C LEU A 133 13.96 -6.46 -6.92
N ASP A 134 12.86 -6.22 -6.22
CA ASP A 134 11.63 -6.96 -6.44
C ASP A 134 10.99 -6.61 -7.78
N LEU A 135 11.28 -5.44 -8.29
CA LEU A 135 10.75 -5.01 -9.59
C LEU A 135 11.45 -5.70 -10.75
N ASP A 136 12.73 -6.04 -10.56
CA ASP A 136 13.54 -6.64 -11.60
C ASP A 136 13.41 -8.15 -11.68
N GLU A 137 12.85 -8.78 -10.66
CA GLU A 137 12.63 -10.21 -10.64
C GLU A 137 11.27 -10.54 -11.21
N PRO A 138 11.23 -11.28 -12.33
CA PRO A 138 9.96 -11.62 -12.96
C PRO A 138 9.19 -12.73 -12.27
N GLY A 139 9.70 -13.24 -11.19
CA GLY A 139 9.05 -14.33 -10.47
C GLY A 139 7.68 -13.94 -9.94
N PRO A 140 6.76 -14.90 -9.86
CA PRO A 140 5.44 -14.60 -9.31
C PRO A 140 5.55 -14.29 -7.83
N ILE A 141 4.76 -13.32 -7.39
CA ILE A 141 4.63 -13.07 -5.98
C ILE A 141 3.74 -14.17 -5.42
N LYS A 142 4.30 -14.92 -4.49
CA LYS A 142 3.56 -16.01 -3.87
C LYS A 142 2.66 -15.43 -2.78
N GLY A 143 1.40 -15.53 -3.00
CA GLY A 143 0.43 -15.04 -2.03
C GLY A 143 -0.50 -16.11 -1.58
#